data_b81cd9de2c86889609b45c55a0453c52
#
_entry.id   b81cd9de2c86889609b45c55a0453c52
#
_cell.length_a   1.000
_cell.length_b   1.000
_cell.length_c   1.000
_cell.angle_alpha   90.00
_cell.angle_beta   90.00
_cell.angle_gamma   90.00
#
_symmetry.space_group_name_H-M   'P 1'
#
loop_
_entity.id
_entity.type
_entity.pdbx_description
1 polymer ?
#
loop_
_entity_poly.entity_id
_entity_poly.type
_entity_poly.pdbx_seq_one_letter_code
_entity_poly.pdbx_strand_id
1 'polypeptide(L)'
;MKFTFDIKVKEALNELIKNSSENYIRIKVFYGCGRPAYDIYADFKGEEDEEVIIDGISFVVNKKDVRACQNLEIKYDKEIYNKGFYIKDLD
;
A
#
# COMPACT_ATOMS: atom_id res chain seq x y z
N MET A 1 -5.42 10.86 -2.45
CA MET A 1 -4.79 9.56 -2.78
C MET A 1 -5.84 8.61 -3.33
N LYS A 2 -5.52 8.00 -4.46
CA LYS A 2 -6.40 7.05 -5.14
C LYS A 2 -5.63 5.75 -5.36
N PHE A 3 -6.15 4.65 -4.82
CA PHE A 3 -5.54 3.33 -4.99
C PHE A 3 -6.55 2.42 -5.68
N THR A 4 -6.12 1.80 -6.77
CA THR A 4 -6.96 0.91 -7.57
C THR A 4 -6.46 -0.52 -7.41
N PHE A 5 -7.38 -1.44 -7.11
CA PHE A 5 -7.03 -2.86 -6.96
C PHE A 5 -8.27 -3.73 -7.15
N ASP A 6 -8.05 -4.99 -7.48
CA ASP A 6 -9.12 -5.96 -7.68
C ASP A 6 -9.42 -6.75 -6.40
N ILE A 7 -10.36 -7.68 -6.50
CA ILE A 7 -10.79 -8.49 -5.36
C ILE A 7 -9.66 -9.40 -4.85
N LYS A 8 -8.81 -9.88 -5.72
CA LYS A 8 -7.68 -10.72 -5.34
C LYS A 8 -6.70 -9.96 -4.45
N VAL A 9 -6.44 -8.69 -4.78
CA VAL A 9 -5.62 -7.81 -3.95
C VAL A 9 -6.31 -7.56 -2.63
N LYS A 10 -7.60 -7.25 -2.64
CA LYS A 10 -8.37 -6.99 -1.42
C LYS A 10 -8.29 -8.16 -0.46
N GLU A 11 -8.47 -9.37 -0.96
CA GLU A 11 -8.37 -10.57 -0.13
C GLU A 11 -6.96 -10.72 0.47
N ALA A 12 -5.92 -10.48 -0.32
CA ALA A 12 -4.54 -10.55 0.16
C ALA A 12 -4.25 -9.48 1.22
N LEU A 13 -4.78 -8.27 1.06
CA LEU A 13 -4.64 -7.20 2.05
C LEU A 13 -5.36 -7.54 3.35
N ASN A 14 -6.55 -8.10 3.28
CA ASN A 14 -7.28 -8.55 4.45
C ASN A 14 -6.51 -9.65 5.20
N GLU A 15 -5.83 -10.55 4.48
CA GLU A 15 -5.00 -11.57 5.10
C GLU A 15 -3.80 -10.96 5.83
N LEU A 16 -3.19 -9.91 5.28
CA LEU A 16 -2.10 -9.21 5.97
C LEU A 16 -2.58 -8.67 7.31
N ILE A 17 -3.74 -8.02 7.33
CA ILE A 17 -4.31 -7.45 8.55
C ILE A 17 -4.67 -8.56 9.55
N LYS A 18 -5.31 -9.61 9.05
CA LYS A 18 -5.75 -10.74 9.87
C LYS A 18 -4.58 -11.43 10.58
N ASN A 19 -3.45 -11.53 9.91
CA ASN A 19 -2.26 -12.22 10.43
C ASN A 19 -1.33 -11.31 11.21
N SER A 20 -1.77 -10.09 11.54
CA SER A 20 -0.97 -9.14 12.32
C SER A 20 -1.78 -8.59 13.48
N SER A 21 -1.10 -7.86 14.37
CA SER A 21 -1.78 -7.12 15.45
C SER A 21 -2.11 -5.68 15.02
N GLU A 22 -1.69 -5.28 13.83
CA GLU A 22 -1.91 -3.94 13.28
C GLU A 22 -3.19 -3.92 12.45
N ASN A 23 -3.81 -2.73 12.33
CA ASN A 23 -5.10 -2.58 11.67
C ASN A 23 -5.04 -1.79 10.38
N TYR A 24 -3.86 -1.35 9.97
CA TYR A 24 -3.68 -0.51 8.79
C TYR A 24 -2.74 -1.16 7.81
N ILE A 25 -2.89 -0.81 6.55
CA ILE A 25 -1.96 -1.19 5.49
C ILE A 25 -1.08 0.03 5.19
N ARG A 26 0.23 -0.13 5.39
CA ARG A 26 1.21 0.91 5.12
C ARG A 26 1.68 0.83 3.68
N ILE A 27 1.68 1.98 2.98
CA ILE A 27 2.42 2.13 1.74
C ILE A 27 3.70 2.89 2.09
N LYS A 28 4.84 2.24 1.95
CA LYS A 28 6.14 2.83 2.21
C LYS A 28 6.82 3.17 0.89
N VAL A 29 7.31 4.40 0.77
CA VAL A 29 7.95 4.87 -0.45
C VAL A 29 9.46 4.89 -0.25
N PHE A 30 10.18 4.35 -1.21
CA PHE A 30 11.64 4.38 -1.26
C PHE A 30 12.06 5.21 -2.48
N TYR A 31 12.89 6.21 -2.25
CA TYR A 31 13.38 7.10 -3.29
C TYR A 31 14.78 6.69 -3.67
N GLY A 32 15.04 6.64 -4.97
CA GLY A 32 16.34 6.32 -5.50
C GLY A 32 16.58 7.08 -6.79
N CYS A 33 17.49 6.58 -7.61
CA CYS A 33 17.70 7.14 -8.94
C CYS A 33 16.56 6.72 -9.86
N GLY A 34 15.73 7.64 -10.28
CA GLY A 34 14.61 7.36 -11.16
C GLY A 34 13.29 7.35 -10.44
N ARG A 35 12.45 6.35 -10.71
CA ARG A 35 11.10 6.28 -10.12
C ARG A 35 11.11 5.79 -8.69
N PRO A 36 10.16 6.26 -7.85
CA PRO A 36 10.01 5.70 -6.51
C PRO A 36 9.66 4.22 -6.56
N ALA A 37 10.14 3.48 -5.57
CA ALA A 37 9.71 2.11 -5.34
C ALA A 37 8.78 2.09 -4.12
N TYR A 38 7.93 1.08 -4.03
CA TYR A 38 6.93 0.98 -2.98
C TYR A 38 7.02 -0.36 -2.27
N ASP A 39 6.73 -0.36 -0.97
CA ASP A 39 6.50 -1.57 -0.21
C ASP A 39 5.14 -1.48 0.46
N ILE A 40 4.56 -2.62 0.80
CA ILE A 40 3.24 -2.69 1.41
C ILE A 40 3.25 -3.73 2.52
N TYR A 41 2.76 -3.35 3.70
CA TYR A 41 2.73 -4.24 4.86
C TYR A 41 1.76 -3.70 5.91
N ALA A 42 1.36 -4.57 6.85
CA ALA A 42 0.51 -4.15 7.97
C ALA A 42 1.31 -3.30 8.95
N ASP A 43 0.70 -2.24 9.48
CA ASP A 43 1.40 -1.30 10.37
C ASP A 43 0.40 -0.54 11.23
N PHE A 44 0.93 0.25 12.15
CA PHE A 44 0.16 1.18 12.97
C PHE A 44 0.08 2.54 12.28
N LYS A 45 -0.93 3.32 12.67
CA LYS A 45 -1.03 4.71 12.25
C LYS A 45 -0.34 5.58 13.30
N GLY A 46 0.62 6.40 12.86
CA GLY A 46 1.30 7.40 13.68
C GLY A 46 0.78 8.81 13.43
N GLU A 47 1.31 9.77 14.17
CA GLU A 47 0.90 11.18 14.07
C GLU A 47 1.27 11.80 12.72
N GLU A 48 2.32 11.30 12.09
CA GLU A 48 2.79 11.80 10.80
C GLU A 48 2.19 11.06 9.61
N ASP A 49 1.14 10.30 9.84
CA ASP A 49 0.49 9.52 8.79
C ASP A 49 -0.83 10.13 8.35
N GLU A 50 -1.10 10.06 7.06
CA GLU A 50 -2.42 10.31 6.51
C GLU A 50 -3.08 8.97 6.22
N GLU A 51 -4.37 8.90 6.52
CA GLU A 51 -5.17 7.71 6.31
C GLU A 51 -6.12 7.92 5.13
N VAL A 52 -6.28 6.88 4.32
CA VAL A 52 -7.34 6.83 3.31
C VAL A 52 -7.98 5.46 3.37
N ILE A 53 -9.32 5.43 3.34
CA ILE A 53 -10.08 4.18 3.35
C ILE A 53 -10.61 3.94 1.95
N ILE A 54 -10.22 2.82 1.36
CA ILE A 54 -10.61 2.45 0.00
C ILE A 54 -11.13 1.03 0.03
N ASP A 55 -12.38 0.84 -0.37
CA ASP A 55 -13.03 -0.48 -0.42
C ASP A 55 -12.92 -1.23 0.92
N GLY A 56 -13.09 -0.49 2.03
CA GLY A 56 -13.04 -1.06 3.36
C GLY A 56 -11.65 -1.30 3.93
N ILE A 57 -10.61 -1.04 3.16
CA ILE A 57 -9.21 -1.18 3.62
C ILE A 57 -8.69 0.18 4.06
N SER A 58 -8.14 0.25 5.27
CA SER A 58 -7.53 1.47 5.81
C SER A 58 -6.04 1.50 5.48
N PHE A 59 -5.67 2.44 4.62
CA PHE A 59 -4.27 2.64 4.23
C PHE A 59 -3.68 3.82 4.98
N VAL A 60 -2.40 3.72 5.31
CA VAL A 60 -1.65 4.84 5.90
C VAL A 60 -0.40 5.12 5.07
N VAL A 61 -0.13 6.41 4.88
CA VAL A 61 1.02 6.90 4.14
C VAL A 61 1.62 8.04 4.96
N ASN A 62 2.93 8.03 5.14
CA ASN A 62 3.58 9.14 5.83
C ASN A 62 3.35 10.44 5.05
N LYS A 63 3.10 11.54 5.75
CA LYS A 63 2.81 12.85 5.12
C LYS A 63 3.85 13.26 4.09
N LYS A 64 5.12 12.96 4.33
CA LYS A 64 6.20 13.28 3.38
C LYS A 64 6.12 12.48 2.08
N ASP A 65 5.40 11.36 2.08
CA ASP A 65 5.30 10.45 0.93
C ASP A 65 3.99 10.58 0.16
N VAL A 66 3.05 11.40 0.65
CA VAL A 66 1.71 11.52 0.05
C VAL A 66 1.77 11.90 -1.42
N ARG A 67 2.69 12.79 -1.78
CA ARG A 67 2.83 13.26 -3.16
C ARG A 67 3.15 12.11 -4.13
N ALA A 68 3.93 11.13 -3.68
CA ALA A 68 4.28 9.97 -4.48
C ALA A 68 3.19 8.90 -4.52
N CYS A 69 2.11 9.07 -3.76
CA CYS A 69 1.04 8.08 -3.60
C CYS A 69 -0.33 8.60 -4.07
N GLN A 70 -0.36 9.51 -5.05
CA GLN A 70 -1.62 10.12 -5.47
C GLN A 70 -2.47 9.22 -6.33
N ASN A 71 -1.86 8.36 -7.13
CA ASN A 71 -2.59 7.49 -8.05
C ASN A 71 -1.82 6.20 -8.25
N LEU A 72 -2.15 5.19 -7.46
CA LEU A 72 -1.43 3.91 -7.46
C LEU A 72 -2.34 2.77 -7.87
N GLU A 73 -1.76 1.81 -8.58
CA GLU A 73 -2.41 0.52 -8.84
C GLU A 73 -1.68 -0.55 -8.03
N ILE A 74 -2.44 -1.34 -7.29
CA ILE A 74 -1.89 -2.43 -6.47
C ILE A 74 -2.25 -3.74 -7.14
N LYS A 75 -1.24 -4.58 -7.37
CA LYS A 75 -1.39 -5.91 -7.95
C LYS A 75 -0.88 -6.97 -6.99
N TYR A 76 -1.40 -8.17 -7.11
CA TYR A 76 -0.99 -9.28 -6.29
C TYR A 76 -0.85 -10.55 -7.12
N ASP A 77 0.35 -11.14 -7.10
CA ASP A 77 0.60 -12.44 -7.71
C ASP A 77 1.84 -13.04 -7.06
N LYS A 78 1.64 -14.09 -6.26
CA LYS A 78 2.73 -14.74 -5.52
C LYS A 78 3.79 -15.36 -6.42
N GLU A 79 3.45 -15.71 -7.64
CA GLU A 79 4.38 -16.35 -8.56
C GLU A 79 5.24 -15.37 -9.33
N ILE A 80 4.77 -14.12 -9.46
CA ILE A 80 5.43 -13.09 -10.27
C ILE A 80 6.17 -12.07 -9.41
N TYR A 81 5.53 -11.61 -8.33
CA TYR A 81 6.06 -10.48 -7.55
C TYR A 81 6.71 -10.96 -6.26
N ASN A 82 7.82 -10.32 -5.89
CA ASN A 82 8.46 -10.56 -4.61
C ASN A 82 7.47 -10.21 -3.49
N LYS A 83 7.28 -11.12 -2.52
CA LYS A 83 6.27 -11.02 -1.46
C LYS A 83 4.81 -10.94 -1.98
N GLY A 84 4.60 -11.14 -3.25
CA GLY A 84 3.28 -11.22 -3.85
C GLY A 84 2.67 -9.89 -4.29
N PHE A 85 3.10 -8.75 -3.77
CA PHE A 85 2.52 -7.44 -4.11
C PHE A 85 3.42 -6.65 -5.05
N TYR A 86 2.77 -5.88 -5.90
CA TYR A 86 3.43 -4.92 -6.77
C TYR A 86 2.59 -3.64 -6.82
N ILE A 87 3.22 -2.50 -6.63
CA ILE A 87 2.56 -1.20 -6.68
C ILE A 87 3.12 -0.41 -7.85
N LYS A 88 2.22 0.05 -8.70
CA LYS A 88 2.55 0.83 -9.88
C LYS A 88 2.03 2.24 -9.74
N ASP A 89 2.90 3.23 -9.95
CA ASP A 89 2.53 4.64 -10.02
C ASP A 89 1.91 4.89 -11.39
N LEU A 90 0.66 5.37 -11.42
CA LEU A 90 -0.07 5.63 -12.66
C LEU A 90 0.10 7.08 -13.16
N ASP A 91 0.73 7.93 -12.38
CA ASP A 91 0.99 9.33 -12.76
C ASP A 91 2.29 9.53 -13.52
#